data_5217f64675e04c8df9e32f7fe95d94e0
#
_entry.id   5217f64675e04c8df9e32f7fe95d94e0
#
_cell.length_a   1.000
_cell.length_b   1.000
_cell.length_c   1.000
_cell.angle_alpha   90.00
_cell.angle_beta   90.00
_cell.angle_gamma   90.00
#
_symmetry.space_group_name_H-M   'P 1'
#
loop_
_entity.id
_entity.type
_entity.pdbx_description
1 polymer ?
#
loop_
_entity_poly.entity_id
_entity_poly.type
_entity_poly.pdbx_seq_one_letter_code
_entity_poly.pdbx_strand_id
1 'polypeptide(L)'
;PCLNALEEPLWPERWDFDSLMQRKAEIGSLKFTREYLCIPVSTGTALFGPDHLEKAKNKEYILKLGHRKDKGYKYYVGVDPAISTDGDYNVIMVLEVDDHMNKTIVHVDRSKNVQFRENIDKLRIVGKIFEPEAILYETNTFAKAFTQELRNVSDLNVKDFDTTRRKKQEIILNLQMNFENGKIHLPYGDNNSRKVTNTLIEELSMFSITDSGKFEGVGAHDDL
;
A
#
# COMPACT_ATOMS: atom_id res chain seq x y z
N PRO A 1 -10.37 -9.61 27.31
CA PRO A 1 -10.52 -8.26 26.73
C PRO A 1 -9.86 -7.22 27.62
N CYS A 2 -9.36 -6.12 27.04
CA CYS A 2 -8.80 -5.01 27.81
C CYS A 2 -9.86 -3.98 28.23
N LEU A 3 -11.06 -4.04 27.64
CA LEU A 3 -12.21 -3.19 27.94
C LEU A 3 -13.40 -4.04 28.41
N ASN A 4 -14.24 -3.45 29.28
CA ASN A 4 -15.52 -4.03 29.67
C ASN A 4 -16.63 -3.70 28.65
N ALA A 5 -17.87 -4.10 28.95
CA ALA A 5 -19.04 -3.84 28.08
C ALA A 5 -19.42 -2.35 27.96
N LEU A 6 -18.91 -1.50 28.83
CA LEU A 6 -19.08 -0.03 28.82
C LEU A 6 -17.90 0.68 28.18
N GLU A 7 -17.00 -0.06 27.51
CA GLU A 7 -15.75 0.44 26.91
C GLU A 7 -14.77 1.05 27.91
N GLU A 8 -14.85 0.68 29.20
CA GLU A 8 -13.92 1.13 30.22
C GLU A 8 -12.76 0.14 30.38
N PRO A 9 -11.51 0.63 30.62
CA PRO A 9 -10.37 -0.24 30.85
C PRO A 9 -10.56 -1.18 32.03
N LEU A 10 -10.26 -2.47 31.85
CA LEU A 10 -10.31 -3.46 32.94
C LEU A 10 -9.13 -3.36 33.90
N TRP A 11 -8.07 -2.70 33.52
CA TRP A 11 -6.88 -2.50 34.34
C TRP A 11 -6.28 -1.10 34.14
N PRO A 12 -7.02 -0.03 34.60
CA PRO A 12 -6.70 1.36 34.31
C PRO A 12 -5.35 1.82 34.91
N GLU A 13 -4.85 1.18 35.97
CA GLU A 13 -3.54 1.52 36.54
C GLU A 13 -2.36 1.19 35.66
N ARG A 14 -2.54 0.25 34.74
CA ARG A 14 -1.51 -0.15 33.77
C ARG A 14 -1.82 0.31 32.35
N TRP A 15 -3.08 0.25 31.97
CA TRP A 15 -3.59 0.56 30.64
C TRP A 15 -4.83 1.45 30.80
N ASP A 16 -4.63 2.76 30.87
CA ASP A 16 -5.73 3.71 30.79
C ASP A 16 -6.33 3.74 29.37
N PHE A 17 -7.46 4.41 29.21
CA PHE A 17 -8.16 4.47 27.94
C PHE A 17 -7.32 5.10 26.83
N ASP A 18 -6.60 6.18 27.13
CA ASP A 18 -5.78 6.90 26.15
C ASP A 18 -4.61 6.02 25.66
N SER A 19 -3.93 5.33 26.57
CA SER A 19 -2.87 4.37 26.24
C SER A 19 -3.38 3.21 25.37
N LEU A 20 -4.59 2.71 25.64
CA LEU A 20 -5.23 1.69 24.81
C LEU A 20 -5.57 2.21 23.40
N MET A 21 -6.08 3.46 23.29
CA MET A 21 -6.38 4.07 21.99
C MET A 21 -5.11 4.39 21.21
N GLN A 22 -4.07 4.86 21.87
CA GLN A 22 -2.76 5.00 21.25
C GLN A 22 -2.24 3.65 20.74
N ARG A 23 -2.34 2.60 21.55
CA ARG A 23 -1.94 1.25 21.12
C ARG A 23 -2.75 0.76 19.92
N LYS A 24 -4.06 1.01 19.90
CA LYS A 24 -4.92 0.71 18.75
C LYS A 24 -4.43 1.42 17.49
N ALA A 25 -4.08 2.70 17.59
CA ALA A 25 -3.54 3.46 16.45
C ALA A 25 -2.19 2.92 15.95
N GLU A 26 -1.35 2.39 16.86
CA GLU A 26 -0.04 1.81 16.52
C GLU A 26 -0.14 0.45 15.80
N ILE A 27 -1.11 -0.39 16.19
CA ILE A 27 -1.19 -1.77 15.70
C ILE A 27 -2.35 -2.03 14.73
N GLY A 28 -3.24 -1.05 14.55
CA GLY A 28 -4.46 -1.14 13.74
C GLY A 28 -5.63 -1.82 14.44
N SER A 29 -6.84 -1.50 13.98
CA SER A 29 -8.10 -1.95 14.63
C SER A 29 -8.25 -3.47 14.60
N LEU A 30 -7.92 -4.12 13.48
CA LEU A 30 -8.04 -5.57 13.33
C LEU A 30 -7.20 -6.33 14.36
N LYS A 31 -5.94 -5.95 14.48
CA LYS A 31 -5.01 -6.57 15.41
C LYS A 31 -5.39 -6.26 16.86
N PHE A 32 -5.82 -5.02 17.13
CA PHE A 32 -6.32 -4.62 18.44
C PHE A 32 -7.57 -5.42 18.84
N THR A 33 -8.53 -5.59 17.94
CA THR A 33 -9.76 -6.37 18.18
C THR A 33 -9.42 -7.81 18.57
N ARG A 34 -8.50 -8.45 17.85
CA ARG A 34 -8.11 -9.83 18.11
C ARG A 34 -7.30 -10.00 19.39
N GLU A 35 -6.28 -9.16 19.59
CA GLU A 35 -5.30 -9.36 20.67
C GLU A 35 -5.70 -8.70 22.00
N TYR A 36 -6.38 -7.54 21.94
CA TYR A 36 -6.74 -6.77 23.12
C TYR A 36 -8.21 -6.92 23.53
N LEU A 37 -9.13 -7.01 22.58
CA LEU A 37 -10.54 -7.26 22.88
C LEU A 37 -10.87 -8.77 22.93
N CYS A 38 -9.96 -9.65 22.48
CA CYS A 38 -10.18 -11.10 22.42
C CYS A 38 -11.40 -11.51 21.57
N ILE A 39 -11.73 -10.70 20.57
CA ILE A 39 -12.84 -10.98 19.66
C ILE A 39 -12.27 -11.67 18.42
N PRO A 40 -12.71 -12.90 18.09
CA PRO A 40 -12.32 -13.58 16.86
C PRO A 40 -12.74 -12.75 15.65
N VAL A 41 -11.84 -12.60 14.68
CA VAL A 41 -12.16 -11.97 13.40
C VAL A 41 -12.68 -13.06 12.48
N SER A 42 -13.91 -12.90 11.98
CA SER A 42 -14.55 -13.86 11.10
C SER A 42 -14.01 -13.79 9.67
N THR A 43 -14.13 -14.90 8.95
CA THR A 43 -13.91 -14.95 7.50
C THR A 43 -14.85 -14.00 6.76
N GLY A 44 -14.40 -13.43 5.65
CA GLY A 44 -15.17 -12.42 4.91
C GLY A 44 -15.15 -11.02 5.52
N THR A 45 -14.46 -10.79 6.66
CA THR A 45 -14.29 -9.44 7.20
C THR A 45 -13.46 -8.59 6.23
N ALA A 46 -14.05 -7.49 5.75
CA ALA A 46 -13.36 -6.52 4.91
C ALA A 46 -12.18 -5.90 5.69
N LEU A 47 -11.02 -5.85 5.06
CA LEU A 47 -9.81 -5.31 5.68
C LEU A 47 -9.78 -3.79 5.62
N PHE A 48 -10.34 -3.19 4.58
CA PHE A 48 -10.39 -1.75 4.40
C PHE A 48 -11.82 -1.24 4.52
N GLY A 49 -12.09 -0.47 5.57
CA GLY A 49 -13.41 0.12 5.79
C GLY A 49 -13.72 1.21 4.75
N PRO A 50 -14.96 1.23 4.19
CA PRO A 50 -15.33 2.18 3.14
C PRO A 50 -15.15 3.64 3.57
N ASP A 51 -15.42 3.97 4.82
CA ASP A 51 -15.26 5.32 5.35
C ASP A 51 -13.80 5.80 5.34
N HIS A 52 -12.84 4.90 5.60
CA HIS A 52 -11.41 5.23 5.57
C HIS A 52 -10.93 5.42 4.13
N LEU A 53 -11.40 4.58 3.21
CA LEU A 53 -11.09 4.72 1.78
C LEU A 53 -11.64 6.02 1.19
N GLU A 54 -12.89 6.39 1.53
CA GLU A 54 -13.48 7.64 1.08
C GLU A 54 -12.76 8.87 1.66
N LYS A 55 -12.41 8.86 2.95
CA LYS A 55 -11.66 9.93 3.60
C LYS A 55 -10.25 10.12 3.03
N ALA A 56 -9.67 9.08 2.46
CA ALA A 56 -8.35 9.15 1.83
C ALA A 56 -8.36 9.94 0.51
N LYS A 57 -9.51 10.09 -0.17
CA LYS A 57 -9.62 10.86 -1.42
C LYS A 57 -9.31 12.32 -1.18
N ASN A 58 -8.31 12.85 -1.88
CA ASN A 58 -7.93 14.25 -1.79
C ASN A 58 -8.06 14.93 -3.15
N LYS A 59 -8.96 15.93 -3.24
CA LYS A 59 -9.27 16.66 -4.48
C LYS A 59 -8.19 17.65 -4.89
N GLU A 60 -7.25 17.97 -4.01
CA GLU A 60 -6.13 18.86 -4.29
C GLU A 60 -4.98 18.13 -4.99
N TYR A 61 -4.93 16.80 -4.89
CA TYR A 61 -3.88 15.98 -5.49
C TYR A 61 -4.30 15.39 -6.83
N ILE A 62 -3.35 15.42 -7.78
CA ILE A 62 -3.48 14.79 -9.09
C ILE A 62 -2.29 13.87 -9.36
N LEU A 63 -2.51 12.83 -10.15
CA LEU A 63 -1.43 12.02 -10.70
C LEU A 63 -0.68 12.81 -11.76
N LYS A 64 0.60 12.99 -11.58
CA LYS A 64 1.42 13.78 -12.51
C LYS A 64 2.80 13.15 -12.70
N LEU A 65 3.06 12.65 -13.90
CA LEU A 65 4.42 12.36 -14.31
C LEU A 65 5.14 13.69 -14.57
N GLY A 66 6.28 13.91 -13.92
CA GLY A 66 7.01 15.18 -14.00
C GLY A 66 6.75 16.10 -12.81
N HIS A 67 6.17 15.58 -11.74
CA HIS A 67 6.19 16.27 -10.45
C HIS A 67 7.65 16.49 -10.04
N ARG A 68 7.97 17.75 -9.77
CA ARG A 68 9.34 18.09 -9.33
C ARG A 68 9.50 17.68 -7.88
N LYS A 69 10.63 17.03 -7.55
CA LYS A 69 10.98 16.70 -6.17
C LYS A 69 10.98 17.97 -5.32
N ASP A 70 10.04 18.10 -4.43
CA ASP A 70 9.97 19.20 -3.48
C ASP A 70 10.90 18.94 -2.30
N LYS A 71 11.51 20.01 -1.76
CA LYS A 71 12.36 19.89 -0.58
C LYS A 71 11.53 19.42 0.62
N GLY A 72 12.00 18.41 1.33
CA GLY A 72 11.35 17.88 2.52
C GLY A 72 10.49 16.63 2.27
N TYR A 73 10.30 16.23 1.00
CA TYR A 73 9.61 14.98 0.68
C TYR A 73 10.58 13.87 0.29
N LYS A 74 10.23 12.64 0.63
CA LYS A 74 10.91 11.41 0.18
C LYS A 74 10.01 10.65 -0.75
N TYR A 75 10.59 10.05 -1.78
CA TYR A 75 9.85 9.27 -2.77
C TYR A 75 10.25 7.80 -2.67
N TYR A 76 9.26 6.94 -2.78
CA TYR A 76 9.44 5.49 -2.82
C TYR A 76 8.66 4.95 -4.02
N VAL A 77 9.21 3.93 -4.66
CA VAL A 77 8.57 3.30 -5.82
C VAL A 77 8.27 1.85 -5.49
N GLY A 78 7.05 1.42 -5.68
CA GLY A 78 6.65 0.02 -5.71
C GLY A 78 6.48 -0.46 -7.15
N VAL A 79 6.98 -1.64 -7.44
CA VAL A 79 6.85 -2.26 -8.77
C VAL A 79 6.33 -3.68 -8.60
N ASP A 80 5.17 -3.94 -9.21
CA ASP A 80 4.62 -5.28 -9.40
C ASP A 80 4.72 -5.63 -10.88
N PRO A 81 5.66 -6.50 -11.27
CA PRO A 81 5.87 -6.84 -12.67
C PRO A 81 4.89 -7.91 -13.15
N ALA A 82 4.18 -7.67 -14.24
CA ALA A 82 3.46 -8.72 -14.95
C ALA A 82 4.45 -9.74 -15.55
N ILE A 83 4.25 -11.01 -15.22
CA ILE A 83 5.11 -12.11 -15.70
C ILE A 83 4.48 -12.82 -16.88
N SER A 84 3.16 -12.78 -16.99
CA SER A 84 2.43 -13.47 -18.06
C SER A 84 2.02 -12.51 -19.16
N THR A 85 2.00 -13.03 -20.40
CA THR A 85 1.42 -12.34 -21.56
C THR A 85 -0.11 -12.33 -21.50
N ASP A 86 -0.73 -13.06 -20.57
CA ASP A 86 -2.15 -13.37 -20.57
C ASP A 86 -2.95 -12.68 -19.46
N GLY A 87 -2.76 -11.38 -19.25
CA GLY A 87 -3.76 -10.61 -18.52
C GLY A 87 -3.31 -9.81 -17.34
N ASP A 88 -2.19 -10.09 -16.72
CA ASP A 88 -1.70 -9.36 -15.57
C ASP A 88 -1.18 -7.96 -15.93
N TYR A 89 -1.36 -7.01 -15.02
CA TYR A 89 -0.85 -5.67 -15.21
C TYR A 89 0.56 -5.53 -14.60
N ASN A 90 1.45 -4.90 -15.36
CA ASN A 90 2.66 -4.34 -14.79
C ASN A 90 2.31 -3.00 -14.13
N VAL A 91 2.61 -2.86 -12.85
CA VAL A 91 2.30 -1.65 -12.10
C VAL A 91 3.57 -1.01 -11.56
N ILE A 92 3.70 0.29 -11.79
CA ILE A 92 4.72 1.14 -11.17
C ILE A 92 3.97 2.23 -10.41
N MET A 93 4.12 2.27 -9.09
CA MET A 93 3.48 3.26 -8.23
C MET A 93 4.54 4.08 -7.50
N VAL A 94 4.38 5.41 -7.51
CA VAL A 94 5.25 6.32 -6.76
C VAL A 94 4.50 6.91 -5.59
N LEU A 95 5.10 6.75 -4.43
CA LEU A 95 4.61 7.26 -3.16
C LEU A 95 5.50 8.41 -2.68
N GLU A 96 4.91 9.56 -2.45
CA GLU A 96 5.51 10.71 -1.79
C GLU A 96 5.25 10.62 -0.28
N VAL A 97 6.26 10.86 0.54
CA VAL A 97 6.17 10.80 2.00
C VAL A 97 6.72 12.09 2.59
N ASP A 98 5.92 12.76 3.42
CA ASP A 98 6.33 13.97 4.14
C ASP A 98 6.97 13.66 5.51
N ASP A 99 7.43 14.70 6.21
CA ASP A 99 8.07 14.59 7.53
C ASP A 99 7.10 14.11 8.63
N HIS A 100 5.79 14.22 8.40
CA HIS A 100 4.73 13.72 9.29
C HIS A 100 4.29 12.30 8.95
N MET A 101 5.01 11.63 8.03
CA MET A 101 4.70 10.29 7.53
C MET A 101 3.35 10.19 6.81
N ASN A 102 2.80 11.30 6.31
CA ASN A 102 1.71 11.25 5.36
C ASN A 102 2.23 10.75 4.01
N LYS A 103 1.43 9.96 3.35
CA LYS A 103 1.78 9.26 2.12
C LYS A 103 0.79 9.62 1.04
N THR A 104 1.29 10.17 -0.06
CA THR A 104 0.46 10.55 -1.20
C THR A 104 0.90 9.76 -2.43
N ILE A 105 -0.04 9.13 -3.12
CA ILE A 105 0.24 8.52 -4.42
C ILE A 105 0.34 9.65 -5.45
N VAL A 106 1.51 9.81 -6.05
CA VAL A 106 1.79 10.90 -7.01
C VAL A 106 1.90 10.43 -8.45
N HIS A 107 2.17 9.15 -8.68
CA HIS A 107 2.23 8.57 -10.01
C HIS A 107 1.84 7.09 -9.98
N VAL A 108 1.10 6.66 -11.00
CA VAL A 108 0.78 5.26 -11.26
C VAL A 108 0.88 5.01 -12.76
N ASP A 109 1.69 4.03 -13.15
CA ASP A 109 1.66 3.41 -14.49
C ASP A 109 1.13 1.99 -14.33
N ARG A 110 -0.04 1.73 -14.91
CA ARG A 110 -0.67 0.41 -14.95
C ARG A 110 -0.84 0.01 -16.41
N SER A 111 -0.02 -0.90 -16.88
CA SER A 111 0.05 -1.25 -18.30
C SER A 111 0.16 -2.77 -18.51
N LYS A 112 -0.41 -3.26 -19.63
CA LYS A 112 -0.35 -4.67 -20.02
C LYS A 112 0.70 -4.91 -21.08
N ASN A 113 1.20 -6.14 -21.15
CA ASN A 113 2.11 -6.60 -22.21
C ASN A 113 3.38 -5.75 -22.33
N VAL A 114 3.90 -5.26 -21.20
CA VAL A 114 5.10 -4.43 -21.17
C VAL A 114 6.33 -5.30 -21.41
N GLN A 115 7.12 -4.93 -22.42
CA GLN A 115 8.38 -5.62 -22.69
C GLN A 115 9.43 -5.28 -21.62
N PHE A 116 10.36 -6.20 -21.40
CA PHE A 116 11.46 -6.06 -20.45
C PHE A 116 12.20 -4.72 -20.55
N ARG A 117 12.61 -4.34 -21.76
CA ARG A 117 13.32 -3.06 -22.00
C ARG A 117 12.46 -1.85 -21.74
N GLU A 118 11.21 -1.89 -22.13
CA GLU A 118 10.25 -0.82 -21.90
C GLU A 118 10.07 -0.56 -20.40
N ASN A 119 9.99 -1.62 -19.59
CA ASN A 119 9.87 -1.49 -18.15
C ASN A 119 11.12 -0.87 -17.51
N ILE A 120 12.32 -1.24 -17.98
CA ILE A 120 13.57 -0.58 -17.57
C ILE A 120 13.54 0.91 -17.91
N ASP A 121 13.13 1.27 -19.12
CA ASP A 121 13.10 2.67 -19.55
C ASP A 121 12.08 3.49 -18.75
N LYS A 122 10.90 2.93 -18.45
CA LYS A 122 9.91 3.53 -17.56
C LYS A 122 10.49 3.79 -16.17
N LEU A 123 11.17 2.81 -15.56
CA LEU A 123 11.77 2.96 -14.24
C LEU A 123 12.93 3.97 -14.24
N ARG A 124 13.72 4.04 -15.32
CA ARG A 124 14.76 5.08 -15.46
C ARG A 124 14.15 6.47 -15.54
N ILE A 125 13.03 6.65 -16.24
CA ILE A 125 12.32 7.94 -16.33
C ILE A 125 11.77 8.31 -14.95
N VAL A 126 11.08 7.39 -14.26
CA VAL A 126 10.57 7.58 -12.91
C VAL A 126 11.72 7.91 -11.93
N GLY A 127 12.82 7.16 -12.01
CA GLY A 127 14.01 7.40 -11.20
C GLY A 127 14.61 8.80 -11.39
N LYS A 128 14.66 9.27 -12.65
CA LYS A 128 15.19 10.60 -13.00
C LYS A 128 14.31 11.76 -12.50
N ILE A 129 12.99 11.53 -12.52
CA ILE A 129 12.02 12.57 -12.14
C ILE A 129 11.89 12.67 -10.62
N PHE A 130 11.74 11.53 -9.94
CA PHE A 130 11.41 11.50 -8.52
C PHE A 130 12.62 11.28 -7.62
N GLU A 131 13.75 10.79 -8.15
CA GLU A 131 14.96 10.47 -7.37
C GLU A 131 14.63 9.67 -6.10
N PRO A 132 13.99 8.48 -6.22
CA PRO A 132 13.43 7.79 -5.08
C PRO A 132 14.51 7.29 -4.12
N GLU A 133 14.21 7.28 -2.82
CA GLU A 133 15.05 6.68 -1.78
C GLU A 133 15.25 5.18 -1.99
N ALA A 134 14.21 4.52 -2.50
CA ALA A 134 14.25 3.10 -2.88
C ALA A 134 13.18 2.76 -3.92
N ILE A 135 13.50 1.80 -4.76
CA ILE A 135 12.55 1.09 -5.63
C ILE A 135 12.41 -0.32 -5.09
N LEU A 136 11.21 -0.66 -4.61
CA LEU A 136 10.87 -2.01 -4.17
C LEU A 136 10.29 -2.77 -5.37
N TYR A 137 11.00 -3.77 -5.81
CA TYR A 137 10.61 -4.59 -6.96
C TYR A 137 10.18 -5.98 -6.48
N GLU A 138 8.92 -6.37 -6.72
CA GLU A 138 8.46 -7.70 -6.34
C GLU A 138 9.19 -8.76 -7.17
N THR A 139 9.91 -9.63 -6.47
CA THR A 139 10.74 -10.63 -7.11
C THR A 139 10.13 -12.02 -6.99
N ASN A 140 9.82 -12.58 -8.15
CA ASN A 140 9.75 -14.01 -8.33
C ASN A 140 11.00 -14.51 -9.06
N THR A 141 11.05 -15.78 -9.40
CA THR A 141 12.24 -16.43 -9.98
C THR A 141 12.78 -15.72 -11.23
N PHE A 142 11.92 -15.08 -12.04
CA PHE A 142 12.30 -14.37 -13.26
C PHE A 142 12.70 -12.90 -13.01
N ALA A 143 12.12 -12.26 -12.00
CA ALA A 143 12.34 -10.85 -11.70
C ALA A 143 13.75 -10.54 -11.18
N LYS A 144 14.49 -11.54 -10.65
CA LYS A 144 15.89 -11.37 -10.20
C LYS A 144 16.84 -10.96 -11.32
N ALA A 145 16.65 -11.52 -12.52
CA ALA A 145 17.45 -11.13 -13.69
C ALA A 145 17.17 -9.68 -14.09
N PHE A 146 15.90 -9.25 -13.96
CA PHE A 146 15.49 -7.89 -14.25
C PHE A 146 16.12 -6.88 -13.28
N THR A 147 16.04 -7.14 -11.97
CA THR A 147 16.62 -6.24 -10.96
C THR A 147 18.14 -6.17 -11.08
N GLN A 148 18.79 -7.25 -11.45
CA GLN A 148 20.23 -7.28 -11.76
C GLN A 148 20.55 -6.36 -12.95
N GLU A 149 19.81 -6.47 -14.04
CA GLU A 149 20.03 -5.62 -15.24
C GLU A 149 19.73 -4.17 -14.93
N LEU A 150 18.64 -3.87 -14.20
CA LEU A 150 18.30 -2.50 -13.82
C LEU A 150 19.40 -1.86 -12.96
N ARG A 151 20.02 -2.61 -12.03
CA ARG A 151 21.18 -2.15 -11.25
C ARG A 151 22.42 -1.91 -12.11
N ASN A 152 22.62 -2.72 -13.18
CA ASN A 152 23.77 -2.56 -14.07
C ASN A 152 23.65 -1.32 -14.96
N VAL A 153 22.42 -0.94 -15.34
CA VAL A 153 22.19 0.16 -16.31
C VAL A 153 21.73 1.47 -15.65
N SER A 154 21.65 1.52 -14.33
CA SER A 154 21.21 2.72 -13.59
C SER A 154 21.80 2.76 -12.18
N ASP A 155 21.92 3.98 -11.63
CA ASP A 155 22.33 4.23 -10.24
C ASP A 155 21.14 4.16 -9.26
N LEU A 156 20.02 3.54 -9.66
CA LEU A 156 18.81 3.46 -8.87
C LEU A 156 18.97 2.48 -7.68
N ASN A 157 18.51 2.87 -6.51
CA ASN A 157 18.52 2.03 -5.31
C ASN A 157 17.39 0.99 -5.40
N VAL A 158 17.61 -0.06 -6.20
CA VAL A 158 16.62 -1.13 -6.40
C VAL A 158 16.81 -2.22 -5.35
N LYS A 159 15.72 -2.51 -4.63
CA LYS A 159 15.65 -3.55 -3.62
C LYS A 159 14.69 -4.65 -4.05
N ASP A 160 15.17 -5.88 -4.00
CA ASP A 160 14.34 -7.05 -4.23
C ASP A 160 13.36 -7.21 -3.07
N PHE A 161 12.11 -7.46 -3.40
CA PHE A 161 11.05 -7.71 -2.44
C PHE A 161 10.43 -9.08 -2.70
N ASP A 162 10.73 -10.03 -1.81
CA ASP A 162 10.18 -11.38 -1.88
C ASP A 162 8.92 -11.46 -1.02
N THR A 163 7.77 -11.67 -1.66
CA THR A 163 6.46 -11.68 -1.00
C THR A 163 6.15 -13.05 -0.42
N THR A 164 6.62 -13.29 0.80
CA THR A 164 6.13 -14.43 1.58
C THR A 164 4.74 -14.14 2.15
N ARG A 165 3.94 -15.18 2.43
CA ARG A 165 2.61 -15.05 3.07
C ARG A 165 2.64 -14.14 4.30
N ARG A 166 3.64 -14.31 5.18
CA ARG A 166 3.78 -13.50 6.39
C ARG A 166 4.04 -12.03 6.06
N LYS A 167 4.94 -11.76 5.13
CA LYS A 167 5.25 -10.39 4.71
C LYS A 167 4.03 -9.73 4.05
N LYS A 168 3.29 -10.45 3.17
CA LYS A 168 2.05 -9.93 2.56
C LYS A 168 1.05 -9.52 3.64
N GLN A 169 0.84 -10.35 4.66
CA GLN A 169 -0.03 -10.02 5.79
C GLN A 169 0.44 -8.78 6.57
N GLU A 170 1.73 -8.69 6.88
CA GLU A 170 2.32 -7.54 7.59
C GLU A 170 2.15 -6.23 6.80
N ILE A 171 2.34 -6.27 5.48
CA ILE A 171 2.15 -5.10 4.60
C ILE A 171 0.70 -4.67 4.57
N ILE A 172 -0.23 -5.60 4.37
CA ILE A 172 -1.66 -5.30 4.31
C ILE A 172 -2.16 -4.72 5.63
N LEU A 173 -1.74 -5.26 6.78
CA LEU A 173 -2.08 -4.70 8.09
C LEU A 173 -1.48 -3.30 8.30
N ASN A 174 -0.25 -3.07 7.84
CA ASN A 174 0.36 -1.74 7.89
C ASN A 174 -0.38 -0.75 6.98
N LEU A 175 -0.81 -1.19 5.81
CA LEU A 175 -1.59 -0.37 4.89
C LEU A 175 -2.95 -0.02 5.50
N GLN A 176 -3.66 -1.00 6.06
CA GLN A 176 -4.92 -0.80 6.79
C GLN A 176 -4.76 0.25 7.90
N MET A 177 -3.77 0.07 8.78
CA MET A 177 -3.47 1.01 9.87
C MET A 177 -3.21 2.42 9.35
N ASN A 178 -2.49 2.58 8.24
CA ASN A 178 -2.24 3.89 7.65
C ASN A 178 -3.52 4.54 7.11
N PHE A 179 -4.46 3.78 6.53
CA PHE A 179 -5.77 4.29 6.14
C PHE A 179 -6.60 4.71 7.36
N GLU A 180 -6.65 3.88 8.41
CA GLU A 180 -7.36 4.17 9.65
C GLU A 180 -6.84 5.44 10.34
N ASN A 181 -5.54 5.66 10.32
CA ASN A 181 -4.89 6.85 10.89
C ASN A 181 -4.89 8.08 9.97
N GLY A 182 -5.53 8.01 8.79
CA GLY A 182 -5.58 9.11 7.84
C GLY A 182 -4.23 9.51 7.25
N LYS A 183 -3.29 8.55 7.18
CA LYS A 183 -1.92 8.76 6.68
C LYS A 183 -1.75 8.50 5.19
N ILE A 184 -2.82 8.06 4.51
CA ILE A 184 -2.84 7.82 3.06
C ILE A 184 -3.70 8.89 2.39
N HIS A 185 -3.16 9.49 1.33
CA HIS A 185 -3.84 10.45 0.49
C HIS A 185 -3.90 9.93 -0.95
N LEU A 186 -5.11 9.76 -1.45
CA LEU A 186 -5.38 9.27 -2.80
C LEU A 186 -5.70 10.45 -3.72
N PRO A 187 -5.02 10.59 -4.87
CA PRO A 187 -5.25 11.70 -5.78
C PRO A 187 -6.65 11.64 -6.39
N TYR A 188 -7.40 12.74 -6.31
CA TYR A 188 -8.80 12.81 -6.78
C TYR A 188 -9.15 14.13 -7.49
N GLY A 189 -8.12 14.92 -7.86
CA GLY A 189 -8.29 16.29 -8.38
C GLY A 189 -8.77 16.35 -9.83
N ASP A 190 -8.39 15.41 -10.67
CA ASP A 190 -8.77 15.36 -12.09
C ASP A 190 -9.41 14.02 -12.48
N ASN A 191 -9.88 13.92 -13.73
CA ASN A 191 -10.58 12.73 -14.21
C ASN A 191 -9.67 11.48 -14.26
N ASN A 192 -8.40 11.64 -14.62
CA ASN A 192 -7.45 10.54 -14.66
C ASN A 192 -7.17 10.01 -13.24
N SER A 193 -6.89 10.91 -12.31
CA SER A 193 -6.65 10.57 -10.90
C SER A 193 -7.87 9.87 -10.28
N ARG A 194 -9.08 10.37 -10.56
CA ARG A 194 -10.33 9.73 -10.09
C ARG A 194 -10.50 8.33 -10.62
N LYS A 195 -10.21 8.10 -11.91
CA LYS A 195 -10.31 6.78 -12.52
C LYS A 195 -9.36 5.78 -11.83
N VAL A 196 -8.09 6.15 -11.69
CA VAL A 196 -7.08 5.29 -11.04
C VAL A 196 -7.42 5.05 -9.57
N THR A 197 -7.77 6.11 -8.83
CA THR A 197 -8.13 6.00 -7.41
C THR A 197 -9.38 5.13 -7.20
N ASN A 198 -10.40 5.25 -8.05
CA ASN A 198 -11.60 4.41 -7.94
C ASN A 198 -11.26 2.94 -8.18
N THR A 199 -10.43 2.62 -9.19
CA THR A 199 -9.97 1.24 -9.41
C THR A 199 -9.22 0.70 -8.20
N LEU A 200 -8.29 1.48 -7.61
CA LEU A 200 -7.59 1.09 -6.40
C LEU A 200 -8.54 0.85 -5.21
N ILE A 201 -9.53 1.72 -5.02
CA ILE A 201 -10.53 1.57 -3.96
C ILE A 201 -11.39 0.32 -4.18
N GLU A 202 -11.78 0.04 -5.42
CA GLU A 202 -12.51 -1.19 -5.76
C GLU A 202 -11.69 -2.44 -5.40
N GLU A 203 -10.42 -2.49 -5.78
CA GLU A 203 -9.52 -3.60 -5.44
C GLU A 203 -9.32 -3.73 -3.92
N LEU A 204 -9.05 -2.63 -3.20
CA LEU A 204 -8.90 -2.63 -1.74
C LEU A 204 -10.19 -3.06 -1.02
N SER A 205 -11.36 -2.68 -1.52
CA SER A 205 -12.66 -3.05 -0.94
C SER A 205 -12.92 -4.57 -1.01
N MET A 206 -12.29 -5.24 -1.95
CA MET A 206 -12.41 -6.70 -2.13
C MET A 206 -11.46 -7.50 -1.23
N PHE A 207 -10.50 -6.82 -0.57
CA PHE A 207 -9.60 -7.52 0.34
C PHE A 207 -10.29 -7.96 1.61
N SER A 208 -10.23 -9.25 1.88
CA SER A 208 -10.86 -9.86 3.04
C SER A 208 -10.01 -11.00 3.61
N ILE A 209 -10.40 -11.49 4.77
CA ILE A 209 -9.79 -12.67 5.39
C ILE A 209 -10.52 -13.91 4.86
N THR A 210 -9.77 -14.80 4.21
CA THR A 210 -10.28 -16.08 3.71
C THR A 210 -10.44 -17.11 4.84
N ASP A 211 -11.17 -18.22 4.57
CA ASP A 211 -11.34 -19.35 5.50
C ASP A 211 -10.01 -19.97 5.96
N SER A 212 -8.98 -19.90 5.11
CA SER A 212 -7.61 -20.33 5.45
C SER A 212 -6.82 -19.31 6.27
N GLY A 213 -7.43 -18.17 6.65
CA GLY A 213 -6.79 -17.06 7.36
C GLY A 213 -5.77 -16.31 6.51
N LYS A 214 -5.88 -16.36 5.19
CA LYS A 214 -5.08 -15.54 4.27
C LYS A 214 -5.79 -14.21 4.02
N PHE A 215 -5.02 -13.19 3.67
CA PHE A 215 -5.49 -11.91 3.22
C PHE A 215 -5.43 -11.89 1.69
N GLU A 216 -6.56 -11.89 1.05
CA GLU A 216 -6.67 -12.00 -0.41
C GLU A 216 -7.79 -11.09 -0.92
N GLY A 217 -7.63 -10.55 -2.13
CA GLY A 217 -8.69 -9.90 -2.88
C GLY A 217 -9.68 -10.97 -3.38
N VAL A 218 -10.97 -10.74 -3.17
CA VAL A 218 -12.04 -11.60 -3.72
C VAL A 218 -12.45 -11.01 -5.07
N GLY A 219 -11.85 -11.48 -6.16
CA GLY A 219 -12.13 -10.98 -7.50
C GLY A 219 -11.00 -11.25 -8.48
N ALA A 220 -11.12 -10.71 -9.69
CA ALA A 220 -10.24 -11.06 -10.80
C ALA A 220 -8.85 -10.42 -10.75
N HIS A 221 -8.63 -9.33 -10.02
CA HIS A 221 -7.35 -8.59 -10.03
C HIS A 221 -7.10 -7.88 -8.70
N ASP A 222 -5.90 -8.04 -8.15
CA ASP A 222 -5.35 -7.32 -6.99
C ASP A 222 -4.02 -6.62 -7.35
N ASP A 223 -4.00 -6.00 -8.54
CA ASP A 223 -2.78 -5.50 -9.19
C ASP A 223 -2.38 -4.06 -8.81
N LEU A 224 -3.18 -3.32 -8.03
CA LEU A 224 -2.88 -1.93 -7.63
C LEU A 224 -2.42 -1.77 -6.20
#